data_bdb6ac0a4d1aa907d7025362c8a31c87
#
_entry.id   bdb6ac0a4d1aa907d7025362c8a31c87
#
_cell.length_a   1.000
_cell.length_b   1.000
_cell.length_c   1.000
_cell.angle_alpha   90.00
_cell.angle_beta   90.00
_cell.angle_gamma   90.00
#
_symmetry.space_group_name_H-M   'P 1'
#
loop_
_entity.id
_entity.type
_entity.pdbx_description
1 polymer ?
#
loop_
_entity_poly.entity_id
_entity_poly.type
_entity_poly.pdbx_seq_one_letter_code
_entity_poly.pdbx_strand_id
1 'polypeptide(L)'
;IAKLLWANAHVRLTCPEAFEVHREIIEWGTQYSKDRIPEQAVGVDPLTARLMRWVMHSWGRVDFFNRYLFGTIAPRLQLDLLPALCCGAHLALVADRPPADIVDHVEAGSAMQRLWLAATSVGLHLQPEMTPVIFNWYARAGRPISAVPELNLRVGQLAHRIAGLFGEQSSGQLVFMGRVGVSPPPQSRSTRKEL
;
A
#
# COMPACT_ATOMS: atom_id res chain seq x y z
N ILE A 1 11.67 4.75 -7.26
CA ILE A 1 10.52 4.38 -6.42
C ILE A 1 9.25 4.30 -7.27
N ALA A 2 8.81 5.31 -8.03
CA ALA A 2 7.54 5.31 -8.78
C ALA A 2 7.32 4.08 -9.66
N LYS A 3 8.37 3.61 -10.39
CA LYS A 3 8.30 2.36 -11.18
C LYS A 3 8.10 1.11 -10.29
N LEU A 4 8.66 1.11 -9.10
CA LEU A 4 8.47 0.04 -8.12
C LEU A 4 7.02 0.02 -7.64
N LEU A 5 6.46 1.16 -7.22
CA LEU A 5 5.08 1.28 -6.75
C LEU A 5 4.08 0.91 -7.85
N TRP A 6 4.31 1.38 -9.09
CA TRP A 6 3.51 1.00 -10.25
C TRP A 6 3.45 -0.52 -10.47
N ALA A 7 4.59 -1.20 -10.34
CA ALA A 7 4.66 -2.66 -10.50
C ALA A 7 4.03 -3.40 -9.32
N ASN A 8 4.23 -2.93 -8.09
CA ASN A 8 3.60 -3.48 -6.88
C ASN A 8 2.07 -3.35 -6.95
N ALA A 9 1.57 -2.18 -7.38
CA ALA A 9 0.14 -1.94 -7.52
C ALA A 9 -0.52 -2.91 -8.52
N HIS A 10 0.19 -3.29 -9.60
CA HIS A 10 -0.33 -4.31 -10.51
C HIS A 10 -0.54 -5.65 -9.80
N VAL A 11 0.46 -6.13 -9.07
CA VAL A 11 0.32 -7.39 -8.30
C VAL A 11 -0.84 -7.30 -7.32
N ARG A 12 -0.90 -6.22 -6.51
CA ARG A 12 -1.96 -5.99 -5.53
C ARG A 12 -3.37 -6.03 -6.13
N LEU A 13 -3.56 -5.40 -7.32
CA LEU A 13 -4.87 -5.28 -7.97
C LEU A 13 -5.26 -6.51 -8.82
N THR A 14 -4.33 -7.41 -9.07
CA THR A 14 -4.57 -8.67 -9.80
C THR A 14 -4.50 -9.90 -8.91
N CYS A 15 -4.33 -9.74 -7.61
CA CYS A 15 -4.23 -10.81 -6.62
C CYS A 15 -5.60 -11.07 -5.98
N PRO A 16 -6.17 -12.29 -6.12
CA PRO A 16 -7.47 -12.65 -5.53
C PRO A 16 -7.50 -12.49 -4.01
N GLU A 17 -6.41 -12.87 -3.34
CA GLU A 17 -6.29 -12.79 -1.89
C GLU A 17 -6.27 -11.33 -1.42
N ALA A 18 -5.58 -10.46 -2.15
CA ALA A 18 -5.58 -9.03 -1.86
C ALA A 18 -6.96 -8.38 -2.12
N PHE A 19 -7.72 -8.87 -3.11
CA PHE A 19 -9.09 -8.42 -3.35
C PHE A 19 -9.98 -8.67 -2.13
N GLU A 20 -9.93 -9.85 -1.52
CA GLU A 20 -10.75 -10.16 -0.34
C GLU A 20 -10.43 -9.20 0.82
N VAL A 21 -9.14 -8.91 1.06
CA VAL A 21 -8.73 -7.92 2.07
C VAL A 21 -9.30 -6.53 1.73
N HIS A 22 -9.15 -6.06 0.49
CA HIS A 22 -9.66 -4.75 0.10
C HIS A 22 -11.19 -4.66 0.22
N ARG A 23 -11.90 -5.73 -0.16
CA ARG A 23 -13.35 -5.81 -0.04
C ARG A 23 -13.83 -5.69 1.40
N GLU A 24 -13.08 -6.25 2.34
CA GLU A 24 -13.39 -6.23 3.76
C GLU A 24 -13.07 -4.89 4.42
N ILE A 25 -11.92 -4.29 4.07
CA ILE A 25 -11.44 -3.10 4.77
C ILE A 25 -12.00 -1.78 4.22
N ILE A 26 -12.56 -1.74 3.00
CA ILE A 26 -13.15 -0.51 2.45
C ILE A 26 -14.62 -0.42 2.87
N GLU A 27 -14.99 0.70 3.49
CA GLU A 27 -16.38 1.02 3.82
C GLU A 27 -16.95 2.00 2.80
N TRP A 28 -17.84 1.49 1.96
CA TRP A 28 -18.40 2.23 0.84
C TRP A 28 -19.48 3.20 1.26
N GLY A 29 -19.53 4.38 0.61
CA GLY A 29 -20.56 5.39 0.82
C GLY A 29 -20.36 6.23 2.09
N THR A 30 -19.20 6.17 2.73
CA THR A 30 -18.93 6.89 3.98
C THR A 30 -17.76 7.84 3.86
N GLN A 31 -17.79 8.90 4.65
CA GLN A 31 -16.70 9.85 4.85
C GLN A 31 -15.85 9.49 6.09
N TYR A 32 -16.45 8.85 7.07
CA TYR A 32 -15.81 8.46 8.32
C TYR A 32 -16.13 7.00 8.63
N SER A 33 -15.15 6.29 9.18
CA SER A 33 -15.31 4.89 9.62
C SER A 33 -14.63 4.70 10.96
N LYS A 34 -15.14 3.80 11.80
CA LYS A 34 -14.53 3.49 13.11
C LYS A 34 -13.30 2.60 12.99
N ASP A 35 -13.30 1.63 12.05
CA ASP A 35 -12.28 0.58 11.95
C ASP A 35 -11.92 0.17 10.51
N ARG A 36 -12.54 0.82 9.52
CA ARG A 36 -12.30 0.56 8.10
C ARG A 36 -11.77 1.81 7.40
N ILE A 37 -11.45 1.67 6.13
CA ILE A 37 -11.05 2.77 5.26
C ILE A 37 -12.34 3.32 4.62
N PRO A 38 -12.78 4.55 4.95
CA PRO A 38 -13.95 5.12 4.30
C PRO A 38 -13.69 5.34 2.80
N GLU A 39 -14.71 5.18 1.97
CA GLU A 39 -14.62 5.34 0.51
C GLU A 39 -13.88 6.61 0.11
N GLN A 40 -14.20 7.74 0.76
CA GLN A 40 -13.60 9.03 0.43
C GLN A 40 -12.12 9.15 0.81
N ALA A 41 -11.61 8.25 1.69
CA ALA A 41 -10.18 8.18 2.05
C ALA A 41 -9.38 7.26 1.12
N VAL A 42 -10.02 6.55 0.19
CA VAL A 42 -9.31 5.68 -0.77
C VAL A 42 -8.40 6.49 -1.71
N GLY A 43 -8.78 7.73 -2.02
CA GLY A 43 -7.91 8.65 -2.78
C GLY A 43 -8.09 8.57 -4.30
N VAL A 44 -9.19 8.02 -4.78
CA VAL A 44 -9.58 8.05 -6.19
C VAL A 44 -10.66 9.10 -6.43
N ASP A 45 -10.80 9.55 -7.68
CA ASP A 45 -11.87 10.47 -8.05
C ASP A 45 -13.26 9.84 -7.88
N PRO A 46 -14.34 10.65 -7.74
CA PRO A 46 -15.69 10.13 -7.45
C PRO A 46 -16.25 9.18 -8.50
N LEU A 47 -15.87 9.33 -9.77
CA LEU A 47 -16.31 8.43 -10.84
C LEU A 47 -15.62 7.07 -10.72
N THR A 48 -14.31 7.10 -10.52
CA THR A 48 -13.52 5.89 -10.26
C THR A 48 -13.98 5.19 -8.98
N ALA A 49 -14.28 5.91 -7.90
CA ALA A 49 -14.81 5.33 -6.66
C ALA A 49 -16.14 4.60 -6.90
N ARG A 50 -17.08 5.21 -7.64
CA ARG A 50 -18.36 4.61 -7.97
C ARG A 50 -18.20 3.34 -8.82
N LEU A 51 -17.31 3.38 -9.82
CA LEU A 51 -16.99 2.21 -10.64
C LEU A 51 -16.32 1.11 -9.80
N MET A 52 -15.34 1.47 -8.98
CA MET A 52 -14.67 0.52 -8.06
C MET A 52 -15.68 -0.17 -7.14
N ARG A 53 -16.59 0.57 -6.53
CA ARG A 53 -17.64 0.00 -5.67
C ARG A 53 -18.46 -1.08 -6.39
N TRP A 54 -18.82 -0.85 -7.65
CA TRP A 54 -19.57 -1.83 -8.44
C TRP A 54 -18.70 -3.02 -8.86
N VAL A 55 -17.46 -2.77 -9.31
CA VAL A 55 -16.51 -3.81 -9.73
C VAL A 55 -16.12 -4.70 -8.54
N MET A 56 -15.83 -4.11 -7.38
CA MET A 56 -15.39 -4.82 -6.18
C MET A 56 -16.49 -5.62 -5.47
N HIS A 57 -17.69 -5.69 -6.04
CA HIS A 57 -18.73 -6.58 -5.54
C HIS A 57 -18.37 -8.07 -5.68
N SER A 58 -17.60 -8.45 -6.70
CA SER A 58 -17.14 -9.83 -6.88
C SER A 58 -15.79 -9.90 -7.60
N TRP A 59 -15.01 -10.93 -7.27
CA TRP A 59 -13.75 -11.19 -7.96
C TRP A 59 -13.92 -11.36 -9.47
N GLY A 60 -14.96 -12.05 -9.92
CA GLY A 60 -15.22 -12.23 -11.35
C GLY A 60 -15.34 -10.93 -12.13
N ARG A 61 -15.95 -9.88 -11.52
CA ARG A 61 -16.00 -8.54 -12.13
C ARG A 61 -14.62 -7.89 -12.17
N VAL A 62 -13.87 -7.96 -11.07
CA VAL A 62 -12.49 -7.43 -11.00
C VAL A 62 -11.61 -8.08 -12.06
N ASP A 63 -11.62 -9.40 -12.15
CA ASP A 63 -10.83 -10.16 -13.12
C ASP A 63 -11.23 -9.82 -14.57
N PHE A 64 -12.52 -9.75 -14.85
CA PHE A 64 -13.01 -9.31 -16.16
C PHE A 64 -12.52 -7.90 -16.53
N PHE A 65 -12.65 -6.93 -15.62
CA PHE A 65 -12.18 -5.57 -15.85
C PHE A 65 -10.66 -5.51 -16.03
N ASN A 66 -9.92 -6.26 -15.23
CA ASN A 66 -8.46 -6.31 -15.32
C ASN A 66 -7.98 -6.89 -16.66
N ARG A 67 -8.65 -7.92 -17.18
CA ARG A 67 -8.27 -8.60 -18.41
C ARG A 67 -8.69 -7.85 -19.68
N TYR A 68 -9.88 -7.28 -19.68
CA TYR A 68 -10.50 -6.79 -20.94
C TYR A 68 -10.65 -5.27 -20.99
N LEU A 69 -10.69 -4.59 -19.85
CA LEU A 69 -11.01 -3.15 -19.77
C LEU A 69 -9.92 -2.33 -19.08
N PHE A 70 -8.70 -2.87 -18.98
CA PHE A 70 -7.58 -2.18 -18.34
C PHE A 70 -7.88 -1.70 -16.91
N GLY A 71 -8.66 -2.46 -16.15
CA GLY A 71 -9.20 -2.07 -14.85
C GLY A 71 -8.16 -1.67 -13.79
N THR A 72 -6.91 -2.11 -13.95
CA THR A 72 -5.82 -1.72 -13.04
C THR A 72 -5.24 -0.33 -13.33
N ILE A 73 -5.45 0.25 -14.53
CA ILE A 73 -4.71 1.46 -14.96
C ILE A 73 -5.12 2.68 -14.15
N ALA A 74 -6.41 2.99 -14.07
CA ALA A 74 -6.89 4.18 -13.38
C ALA A 74 -6.51 4.18 -11.87
N PRO A 75 -6.75 3.13 -11.09
CA PRO A 75 -6.30 3.07 -9.70
C PRO A 75 -4.77 3.20 -9.56
N ARG A 76 -3.99 2.54 -10.42
CA ARG A 76 -2.51 2.62 -10.37
C ARG A 76 -1.99 4.02 -10.68
N LEU A 77 -2.62 4.72 -11.63
CA LEU A 77 -2.27 6.11 -11.92
C LEU A 77 -2.59 7.02 -10.72
N GLN A 78 -3.80 6.93 -10.17
CA GLN A 78 -4.28 7.83 -9.13
C GLN A 78 -3.67 7.56 -7.75
N LEU A 79 -3.44 6.31 -7.40
CA LEU A 79 -3.00 5.92 -6.06
C LEU A 79 -1.50 5.72 -5.94
N ASP A 80 -0.85 5.30 -7.02
CA ASP A 80 0.54 4.87 -6.95
C ASP A 80 1.48 5.76 -7.79
N LEU A 81 1.24 5.94 -9.10
CA LEU A 81 2.19 6.62 -9.97
C LEU A 81 2.20 8.15 -9.78
N LEU A 82 1.05 8.81 -9.93
CA LEU A 82 0.97 10.26 -9.82
C LEU A 82 1.39 10.74 -8.42
N PRO A 83 0.87 10.15 -7.33
CA PRO A 83 1.33 10.56 -6.00
C PRO A 83 2.83 10.30 -5.75
N ALA A 84 3.39 9.22 -6.32
CA ALA A 84 4.82 8.95 -6.21
C ALA A 84 5.70 9.93 -6.97
N LEU A 85 5.21 10.50 -8.06
CA LEU A 85 5.93 11.51 -8.84
C LEU A 85 5.76 12.93 -8.28
N CYS A 86 4.63 13.20 -7.60
CA CYS A 86 4.26 14.53 -7.11
C CYS A 86 4.53 14.74 -5.61
N CYS A 87 4.93 13.72 -4.86
CA CYS A 87 5.29 13.88 -3.46
C CYS A 87 6.62 14.63 -3.29
N GLY A 88 6.82 15.22 -2.11
CA GLY A 88 8.07 15.91 -1.79
C GLY A 88 9.26 14.97 -1.59
N ALA A 89 9.02 13.81 -0.96
CA ALA A 89 10.04 12.78 -0.76
C ALA A 89 9.40 11.42 -0.47
N HIS A 90 10.17 10.35 -0.76
CA HIS A 90 9.92 9.02 -0.23
C HIS A 90 10.80 8.78 0.99
N LEU A 91 10.25 8.13 1.99
CA LEU A 91 10.91 7.77 3.24
C LEU A 91 10.92 6.26 3.41
N ALA A 92 11.99 5.75 4.01
CA ALA A 92 12.10 4.35 4.40
C ALA A 92 12.66 4.26 5.82
N LEU A 93 12.13 3.34 6.62
CA LEU A 93 12.75 2.93 7.88
C LEU A 93 13.39 1.57 7.68
N VAL A 94 14.67 1.50 8.02
CA VAL A 94 15.48 0.30 7.99
C VAL A 94 15.89 0.02 9.43
N ALA A 95 15.54 -1.15 9.94
CA ALA A 95 15.93 -1.57 11.30
C ALA A 95 17.39 -2.01 11.31
N ASP A 96 18.01 -2.06 12.49
CA ASP A 96 19.41 -2.51 12.64
C ASP A 96 19.57 -4.00 12.30
N ARG A 97 18.49 -4.78 12.46
CA ARG A 97 18.40 -6.20 12.10
C ARG A 97 17.03 -6.54 11.51
N PRO A 98 16.90 -7.62 10.75
CA PRO A 98 15.59 -8.08 10.29
C PRO A 98 14.66 -8.35 11.47
N PRO A 99 13.41 -7.87 11.47
CA PRO A 99 12.43 -8.16 12.53
C PRO A 99 12.20 -9.66 12.65
N ALA A 100 12.33 -10.20 13.86
CA ALA A 100 12.20 -11.62 14.14
C ALA A 100 10.95 -11.97 14.95
N ASP A 101 10.48 -11.06 15.80
CA ASP A 101 9.36 -11.29 16.69
C ASP A 101 8.41 -10.09 16.78
N ILE A 102 7.37 -10.21 17.60
CA ILE A 102 6.36 -9.16 17.78
C ILE A 102 6.95 -7.89 18.42
N VAL A 103 7.97 -8.00 19.25
CA VAL A 103 8.60 -6.86 19.91
C VAL A 103 9.30 -5.99 18.87
N ASP A 104 10.07 -6.60 17.95
CA ASP A 104 10.72 -5.90 16.86
C ASP A 104 9.70 -5.13 15.98
N HIS A 105 8.52 -5.75 15.71
CA HIS A 105 7.46 -5.09 14.96
C HIS A 105 6.81 -3.93 15.73
N VAL A 106 6.66 -4.04 17.04
CA VAL A 106 6.16 -2.95 17.91
C VAL A 106 7.17 -1.79 17.95
N GLU A 107 8.46 -2.08 18.04
CA GLU A 107 9.52 -1.06 17.99
C GLU A 107 9.55 -0.34 16.64
N ALA A 108 9.45 -1.09 15.53
CA ALA A 108 9.34 -0.51 14.18
C ALA A 108 8.09 0.39 14.05
N GLY A 109 6.93 -0.05 14.58
CA GLY A 109 5.71 0.75 14.63
C GLY A 109 5.87 2.03 15.47
N SER A 110 6.58 1.95 16.59
CA SER A 110 6.88 3.12 17.43
C SER A 110 7.81 4.12 16.72
N ALA A 111 8.80 3.63 15.98
CA ALA A 111 9.67 4.47 15.14
C ALA A 111 8.88 5.15 14.01
N MET A 112 8.00 4.41 13.34
CA MET A 112 7.11 4.94 12.31
C MET A 112 6.17 6.01 12.85
N GLN A 113 5.60 5.78 14.03
CA GLN A 113 4.73 6.78 14.69
C GLN A 113 5.48 8.07 15.00
N ARG A 114 6.72 7.99 15.52
CA ARG A 114 7.56 9.17 15.74
C ARG A 114 7.85 9.92 14.45
N LEU A 115 8.19 9.20 13.37
CA LEU A 115 8.41 9.79 12.04
C LEU A 115 7.16 10.52 11.55
N TRP A 116 5.97 9.90 11.72
CA TRP A 116 4.71 10.50 11.30
C TRP A 116 4.39 11.79 12.08
N LEU A 117 4.55 11.75 13.40
CA LEU A 117 4.36 12.92 14.26
C LEU A 117 5.36 14.05 13.90
N ALA A 118 6.62 13.71 13.65
CA ALA A 118 7.63 14.69 13.21
C ALA A 118 7.26 15.31 11.86
N ALA A 119 6.82 14.53 10.87
CA ALA A 119 6.35 15.06 9.60
C ALA A 119 5.16 16.00 9.79
N THR A 120 4.20 15.61 10.63
CA THR A 120 3.01 16.42 10.94
C THR A 120 3.40 17.74 11.64
N SER A 121 4.37 17.71 12.56
CA SER A 121 4.80 18.91 13.32
C SER A 121 5.42 20.01 12.44
N VAL A 122 5.95 19.61 11.26
CA VAL A 122 6.49 20.57 10.27
C VAL A 122 5.52 20.82 9.10
N GLY A 123 4.24 20.46 9.27
CA GLY A 123 3.19 20.72 8.28
C GLY A 123 3.18 19.78 7.06
N LEU A 124 3.86 18.64 7.14
CA LEU A 124 3.86 17.63 6.08
C LEU A 124 2.81 16.55 6.34
N HIS A 125 2.19 16.09 5.27
CA HIS A 125 1.35 14.89 5.29
C HIS A 125 2.17 13.67 4.91
N LEU A 126 2.05 12.58 5.68
CA LEU A 126 2.70 11.30 5.42
C LEU A 126 1.66 10.26 4.98
N GLN A 127 1.98 9.54 3.93
CA GLN A 127 1.17 8.41 3.47
C GLN A 127 2.04 7.15 3.40
N PRO A 128 1.65 6.06 4.07
CA PRO A 128 2.34 4.77 3.99
C PRO A 128 2.32 4.16 2.59
N GLU A 129 3.42 3.54 2.20
CA GLU A 129 3.62 2.76 0.97
C GLU A 129 4.06 1.35 1.33
N MET A 130 3.21 0.62 2.05
CA MET A 130 3.58 -0.66 2.68
C MET A 130 3.61 -1.85 1.74
N THR A 131 2.93 -1.80 0.59
CA THR A 131 2.85 -2.95 -0.33
C THR A 131 4.23 -3.47 -0.76
N PRO A 132 5.22 -2.63 -1.12
CA PRO A 132 6.57 -3.11 -1.42
C PRO A 132 7.24 -3.82 -0.23
N VAL A 133 7.08 -3.29 0.98
CA VAL A 133 7.65 -3.87 2.20
C VAL A 133 7.04 -5.25 2.46
N ILE A 134 5.71 -5.35 2.37
CA ILE A 134 4.97 -6.61 2.59
C ILE A 134 5.38 -7.65 1.55
N PHE A 135 5.42 -7.32 0.26
CA PHE A 135 5.79 -8.27 -0.79
C PHE A 135 7.25 -8.69 -0.69
N ASN A 136 8.15 -7.76 -0.35
CA ASN A 136 9.55 -8.09 -0.07
C ASN A 136 9.69 -9.08 1.09
N TRP A 137 8.93 -8.89 2.16
CA TRP A 137 8.92 -9.80 3.29
C TRP A 137 8.44 -11.21 2.88
N TYR A 138 7.33 -11.32 2.14
CA TYR A 138 6.83 -12.61 1.65
C TYR A 138 7.86 -13.32 0.77
N ALA A 139 8.49 -12.61 -0.18
CA ALA A 139 9.50 -13.17 -1.05
C ALA A 139 10.71 -13.68 -0.27
N ARG A 140 11.21 -12.91 0.69
CA ARG A 140 12.37 -13.29 1.52
C ARG A 140 12.06 -14.43 2.48
N ALA A 141 10.85 -14.52 2.97
CA ALA A 141 10.38 -15.63 3.80
C ALA A 141 10.06 -16.90 3.00
N GLY A 142 10.17 -16.87 1.67
CA GLY A 142 9.79 -18.01 0.81
C GLY A 142 8.30 -18.35 0.87
N ARG A 143 7.45 -17.40 1.27
CA ARG A 143 6.01 -17.59 1.40
C ARG A 143 5.27 -17.08 0.15
N PRO A 144 4.38 -17.88 -0.44
CA PRO A 144 3.55 -17.40 -1.54
C PRO A 144 2.54 -16.35 -1.04
N ILE A 145 2.32 -15.30 -1.85
CA ILE A 145 1.27 -14.29 -1.59
C ILE A 145 -0.07 -14.72 -2.19
N SER A 146 -0.04 -15.62 -3.15
CA SER A 146 -1.21 -16.02 -3.92
C SER A 146 -1.09 -17.48 -4.37
N ALA A 147 -2.25 -18.12 -4.58
CA ALA A 147 -2.33 -19.39 -5.26
C ALA A 147 -1.96 -19.29 -6.76
N VAL A 148 -1.85 -18.09 -7.32
CA VAL A 148 -1.47 -17.83 -8.72
C VAL A 148 0.05 -17.76 -8.84
N PRO A 149 0.74 -18.73 -9.49
CA PRO A 149 2.20 -18.82 -9.54
C PRO A 149 2.87 -17.58 -10.15
N GLU A 150 2.27 -16.99 -11.20
CA GLU A 150 2.81 -15.82 -11.88
C GLU A 150 2.93 -14.60 -10.97
N LEU A 151 2.01 -14.45 -9.99
CA LEU A 151 2.07 -13.37 -9.02
C LEU A 151 3.23 -13.56 -8.06
N ASN A 152 3.51 -14.79 -7.64
CA ASN A 152 4.66 -15.10 -6.78
C ASN A 152 5.99 -14.84 -7.50
N LEU A 153 6.09 -15.18 -8.78
CA LEU A 153 7.27 -14.84 -9.60
C LEU A 153 7.48 -13.32 -9.70
N ARG A 154 6.40 -12.56 -9.93
CA ARG A 154 6.46 -11.08 -9.96
C ARG A 154 6.90 -10.51 -8.62
N VAL A 155 6.41 -11.04 -7.52
CA VAL A 155 6.82 -10.63 -6.17
C VAL A 155 8.31 -10.87 -5.93
N GLY A 156 8.85 -12.02 -6.36
CA GLY A 156 10.29 -12.27 -6.35
C GLY A 156 11.08 -11.22 -7.13
N GLN A 157 10.63 -10.86 -8.34
CA GLN A 157 11.26 -9.80 -9.14
C GLN A 157 11.19 -8.43 -8.46
N LEU A 158 10.09 -8.12 -7.74
CA LEU A 158 9.95 -6.88 -6.98
C LEU A 158 10.91 -6.84 -5.79
N ALA A 159 11.09 -7.96 -5.08
CA ALA A 159 12.07 -8.06 -4.01
C ALA A 159 13.51 -7.82 -4.51
N HIS A 160 13.89 -8.35 -5.67
CA HIS A 160 15.19 -8.04 -6.30
C HIS A 160 15.35 -6.55 -6.64
N ARG A 161 14.26 -5.89 -7.09
CA ARG A 161 14.30 -4.43 -7.33
C ARG A 161 14.47 -3.63 -6.05
N ILE A 162 13.85 -4.07 -4.94
CA ILE A 162 14.02 -3.47 -3.62
C ILE A 162 15.45 -3.65 -3.15
N ALA A 163 16.04 -4.84 -3.30
CA ALA A 163 17.43 -5.10 -3.00
C ALA A 163 18.37 -4.23 -3.83
N GLY A 164 18.06 -4.00 -5.10
CA GLY A 164 18.82 -3.08 -5.96
C GLY A 164 18.73 -1.61 -5.55
N LEU A 165 17.64 -1.18 -4.87
CA LEU A 165 17.47 0.20 -4.40
C LEU A 165 18.10 0.44 -3.03
N PHE A 166 18.00 -0.52 -2.11
CA PHE A 166 18.39 -0.36 -0.70
C PHE A 166 19.66 -1.15 -0.35
N GLY A 167 20.12 -2.04 -1.21
CA GLY A 167 21.12 -3.06 -0.91
C GLY A 167 20.52 -4.32 -0.31
N GLU A 168 21.17 -5.46 -0.48
CA GLU A 168 20.65 -6.78 -0.03
C GLU A 168 20.41 -6.81 1.48
N GLN A 169 21.33 -6.33 2.29
CA GLN A 169 21.20 -6.30 3.74
C GLN A 169 20.03 -5.42 4.16
N SER A 170 20.00 -4.16 3.76
CA SER A 170 18.99 -3.19 4.13
C SER A 170 17.61 -3.59 3.63
N SER A 171 17.50 -4.28 2.49
CA SER A 171 16.22 -4.78 1.98
C SER A 171 15.57 -5.81 2.93
N GLY A 172 16.36 -6.62 3.62
CA GLY A 172 15.89 -7.55 4.64
C GLY A 172 15.51 -6.90 5.97
N GLN A 173 15.99 -5.69 6.20
CA GLN A 173 15.77 -4.88 7.39
C GLN A 173 14.71 -3.78 7.19
N LEU A 174 14.14 -3.68 5.98
CA LEU A 174 13.15 -2.67 5.62
C LEU A 174 11.83 -2.93 6.34
N VAL A 175 11.43 -2.01 7.24
CA VAL A 175 10.24 -2.14 8.07
C VAL A 175 9.11 -1.18 7.69
N PHE A 176 9.43 -0.10 6.98
CA PHE A 176 8.44 0.87 6.55
C PHE A 176 8.88 1.60 5.29
N MET A 177 7.95 1.87 4.42
CA MET A 177 8.06 2.85 3.34
C MET A 177 6.87 3.79 3.37
N GLY A 178 7.11 5.04 3.01
CA GLY A 178 6.08 6.04 2.90
C GLY A 178 6.52 7.21 2.04
N ARG A 179 5.59 8.09 1.73
CA ARG A 179 5.85 9.37 1.07
C ARG A 179 5.36 10.53 1.91
N VAL A 180 6.02 11.65 1.77
CA VAL A 180 5.63 12.91 2.43
C VAL A 180 5.51 14.03 1.42
N GLY A 181 4.65 15.00 1.74
CA GLY A 181 4.45 16.18 0.92
C GLY A 181 3.49 17.16 1.57
N VAL A 182 3.36 18.33 0.96
CA VAL A 182 2.35 19.33 1.33
C VAL A 182 1.05 18.99 0.60
N SER A 183 -0.06 18.96 1.32
CA SER A 183 -1.39 18.77 0.74
C SER A 183 -2.45 19.48 1.59
N PRO A 184 -3.66 19.71 1.07
CA PRO A 184 -4.78 20.11 1.90
C PRO A 184 -5.05 19.09 3.00
N PRO A 185 -5.63 19.48 4.15
CA PRO A 185 -6.01 18.57 5.22
C PRO A 185 -6.96 17.47 4.70
N PRO A 186 -6.84 16.22 5.19
CA PRO A 186 -7.74 15.16 4.79
C PRO A 186 -9.16 15.47 5.27
N GLN A 187 -10.13 15.36 4.36
CA GLN A 187 -11.56 15.57 4.65
C GLN A 187 -12.25 14.29 5.15
N SER A 188 -11.60 13.16 4.98
CA SER A 188 -12.11 11.84 5.30
C SER A 188 -11.07 11.06 6.11
N ARG A 189 -11.52 10.34 7.12
CA ARG A 189 -10.61 9.58 7.99
C ARG A 189 -11.31 8.44 8.72
N SER A 190 -10.52 7.46 9.13
CA SER A 190 -10.93 6.52 10.15
C SER A 190 -10.96 7.21 11.52
N THR A 191 -12.02 7.01 12.25
CA THR A 191 -12.13 7.39 13.67
C THR A 191 -11.66 6.21 14.52
N ARG A 192 -11.21 6.46 15.74
CA ARG A 192 -10.77 5.38 16.62
C ARG A 192 -11.98 4.60 17.15
N LYS A 193 -11.78 3.30 17.38
CA LYS A 193 -12.72 2.51 18.19
C LYS A 193 -12.73 3.06 19.62
N GLU A 194 -13.85 2.91 20.27
CA GLU A 194 -13.95 3.13 21.73
C GLU A 194 -13.07 2.07 22.42
N LEU A 195 -12.39 2.47 23.47
CA LEU A 195 -11.56 1.59 24.29
C LEU A 195 -12.44 0.66 25.13
#